data_4dc958502105c15e14225490b713a01d
#
_entry.id   4dc958502105c15e14225490b713a01d
#
_cell.length_a   1.000
_cell.length_b   1.000
_cell.length_c   1.000
_cell.angle_alpha   90.00
_cell.angle_beta   90.00
_cell.angle_gamma   90.00
#
_symmetry.space_group_name_H-M   'P 1'
#
loop_
_entity.id
_entity.type
_entity.pdbx_description
1 polymer ?
#
loop_
_entity_poly.entity_id
_entity_poly.type
_entity_poly.pdbx_seq_one_letter_code
_entity_poly.pdbx_strand_id
1 'polypeptide(L)'
;EARKLRSERVRLSEEKGGIITKRDRCETSINELVLKDDNNRRVARFKAYATYMYQYLFSVYKEKETEVREQLEENVNAIFKEIYNGGFSLKLDDKYNIQIQVDDFEGYSGDVETSTAQSISVIFAFIAGVIKMARENNSDENSMLMTEAYPLVMDAPLSAFDKTRIKTVCDALPKVAEQVIIFIKDTDGEIAEENMGSRVGIRYMFDKKNEFETELVGR
;
A
#
# COMPACT_ATOMS: atom_id res chain seq x y z
N GLU A 1 -25.49 30.76 25.78
CA GLU A 1 -24.52 30.41 24.75
C GLU A 1 -25.14 29.48 23.66
N ALA A 2 -25.74 28.34 24.04
CA ALA A 2 -26.35 27.38 23.10
C ALA A 2 -27.48 28.00 22.25
N ARG A 3 -28.28 28.93 22.78
CA ARG A 3 -29.35 29.61 22.05
C ARG A 3 -28.81 30.57 20.97
N LYS A 4 -27.72 31.28 21.25
CA LYS A 4 -27.06 32.16 20.28
C LYS A 4 -26.45 31.33 19.11
N LEU A 5 -25.79 30.23 19.41
CA LEU A 5 -25.21 29.34 18.40
C LEU A 5 -26.28 28.70 17.49
N ARG A 6 -27.45 28.39 18.07
CA ARG A 6 -28.59 27.86 17.30
C ARG A 6 -29.15 28.90 16.32
N SER A 7 -29.36 30.16 16.79
CA SER A 7 -29.87 31.23 15.94
C SER A 7 -28.86 31.58 14.80
N GLU A 8 -27.58 31.59 15.12
CA GLU A 8 -26.53 31.86 14.13
C GLU A 8 -26.43 30.74 13.08
N ARG A 9 -26.56 29.46 13.48
CA ARG A 9 -26.62 28.33 12.54
C ARG A 9 -27.82 28.43 11.61
N VAL A 10 -29.00 28.82 12.08
CA VAL A 10 -30.17 29.01 11.23
C VAL A 10 -29.93 30.12 10.24
N ARG A 11 -29.42 31.27 10.67
CA ARG A 11 -29.10 32.41 9.80
C ARG A 11 -28.11 32.02 8.69
N LEU A 12 -27.02 31.36 9.06
CA LEU A 12 -26.01 30.90 8.08
C LEU A 12 -26.56 29.86 7.12
N SER A 13 -27.48 29.00 7.59
CA SER A 13 -28.16 28.03 6.71
C SER A 13 -29.07 28.70 5.70
N GLU A 14 -29.81 29.74 6.10
CA GLU A 14 -30.65 30.56 5.21
C GLU A 14 -29.80 31.33 4.19
N GLU A 15 -28.71 31.95 4.65
CA GLU A 15 -27.78 32.68 3.79
C GLU A 15 -27.12 31.75 2.76
N LYS A 16 -26.68 30.56 3.19
CA LYS A 16 -26.17 29.50 2.31
C LYS A 16 -27.21 29.10 1.28
N GLY A 17 -28.46 28.89 1.69
CA GLY A 17 -29.57 28.58 0.78
C GLY A 17 -29.78 29.67 -0.28
N GLY A 18 -29.74 30.94 0.14
CA GLY A 18 -29.85 32.10 -0.75
C GLY A 18 -28.70 32.19 -1.78
N ILE A 19 -27.49 31.92 -1.35
CA ILE A 19 -26.30 31.90 -2.22
C ILE A 19 -26.39 30.75 -3.25
N ILE A 20 -26.80 29.57 -2.81
CA ILE A 20 -26.98 28.39 -3.70
C ILE A 20 -28.04 28.75 -4.78
N THR A 21 -29.17 29.33 -4.40
CA THR A 21 -30.22 29.73 -5.36
C THR A 21 -29.69 30.76 -6.36
N LYS A 22 -28.90 31.74 -5.93
CA LYS A 22 -28.27 32.73 -6.81
C LYS A 22 -27.29 32.08 -7.79
N ARG A 23 -26.46 31.18 -7.31
CA ARG A 23 -25.53 30.41 -8.15
C ARG A 23 -26.26 29.64 -9.23
N ASP A 24 -27.30 28.89 -8.85
CA ASP A 24 -28.06 28.06 -9.77
C ASP A 24 -28.77 28.90 -10.86
N ARG A 25 -29.29 30.11 -10.51
CA ARG A 25 -29.83 31.07 -11.49
C ARG A 25 -28.76 31.58 -12.44
N CYS A 26 -27.59 31.92 -11.95
CA CYS A 26 -26.47 32.37 -12.80
C CYS A 26 -26.03 31.24 -13.74
N GLU A 27 -25.92 30.00 -13.27
CA GLU A 27 -25.60 28.83 -14.10
C GLU A 27 -26.63 28.61 -15.19
N THR A 28 -27.93 28.73 -14.89
CA THR A 28 -29.00 28.61 -15.88
C THR A 28 -28.88 29.71 -16.93
N SER A 29 -28.68 30.97 -16.52
CA SER A 29 -28.53 32.10 -17.47
C SER A 29 -27.27 31.96 -18.35
N ILE A 30 -26.16 31.48 -17.81
CA ILE A 30 -24.93 31.19 -18.57
C ILE A 30 -25.22 30.12 -19.63
N ASN A 31 -25.88 29.02 -19.25
CA ASN A 31 -26.21 27.94 -20.16
C ASN A 31 -27.14 28.38 -21.30
N GLU A 32 -28.13 29.24 -21.00
CA GLU A 32 -29.01 29.82 -22.03
C GLU A 32 -28.26 30.73 -23.01
N LEU A 33 -27.27 31.51 -22.51
CA LEU A 33 -26.46 32.38 -23.38
C LEU A 33 -25.47 31.55 -24.21
N VAL A 34 -24.88 30.50 -23.64
CA VAL A 34 -23.99 29.60 -24.36
C VAL A 34 -24.67 28.86 -25.50
N LEU A 35 -25.94 28.48 -25.31
CA LEU A 35 -26.72 27.76 -26.33
C LEU A 35 -27.20 28.64 -27.53
N LYS A 36 -27.07 29.96 -27.45
CA LYS A 36 -27.51 30.90 -28.54
C LYS A 36 -26.49 31.03 -29.67
N ASP A 37 -25.23 30.69 -29.43
CA ASP A 37 -24.14 30.76 -30.42
C ASP A 37 -23.73 29.36 -30.88
N ASP A 38 -23.64 29.13 -32.20
CA ASP A 38 -23.26 27.84 -32.79
C ASP A 38 -21.85 27.38 -32.38
N ASN A 39 -20.90 28.30 -32.23
CA ASN A 39 -19.56 27.99 -31.75
C ASN A 39 -19.59 27.52 -30.29
N ASN A 40 -20.38 28.22 -29.47
CA ASN A 40 -20.53 27.86 -28.07
C ASN A 40 -21.24 26.51 -27.90
N ARG A 41 -22.21 26.18 -28.76
CA ARG A 41 -22.83 24.84 -28.80
C ARG A 41 -21.83 23.74 -29.13
N ARG A 42 -20.91 23.98 -30.08
CA ARG A 42 -19.84 23.02 -30.40
C ARG A 42 -18.90 22.80 -29.19
N VAL A 43 -18.44 23.89 -28.57
CA VAL A 43 -17.57 23.83 -27.37
C VAL A 43 -18.28 23.11 -26.22
N ALA A 44 -19.56 23.44 -25.97
CA ALA A 44 -20.36 22.77 -24.94
C ALA A 44 -20.45 21.24 -25.17
N ARG A 45 -20.63 20.83 -26.46
CA ARG A 45 -20.66 19.42 -26.84
C ARG A 45 -19.32 18.72 -26.58
N PHE A 46 -18.20 19.32 -26.98
CA PHE A 46 -16.87 18.76 -26.70
C PHE A 46 -16.60 18.67 -25.21
N LYS A 47 -16.98 19.70 -24.43
CA LYS A 47 -16.88 19.66 -22.98
C LYS A 47 -17.70 18.49 -22.37
N ALA A 48 -18.92 18.28 -22.86
CA ALA A 48 -19.77 17.19 -22.40
C ALA A 48 -19.14 15.81 -22.70
N TYR A 49 -18.58 15.60 -23.89
CA TYR A 49 -17.88 14.37 -24.23
C TYR A 49 -16.63 14.17 -23.37
N ALA A 50 -15.82 15.21 -23.21
CA ALA A 50 -14.62 15.12 -22.36
C ALA A 50 -14.98 14.82 -20.90
N THR A 51 -16.01 15.43 -20.37
CA THR A 51 -16.51 15.16 -19.02
C THR A 51 -17.00 13.72 -18.88
N TYR A 52 -17.77 13.23 -19.85
CA TYR A 52 -18.24 11.85 -19.87
C TYR A 52 -17.06 10.85 -19.91
N MET A 53 -16.10 11.06 -20.80
CA MET A 53 -14.90 10.22 -20.89
C MET A 53 -14.10 10.23 -19.58
N TYR A 54 -13.92 11.41 -18.97
CA TYR A 54 -13.25 11.52 -17.69
C TYR A 54 -13.98 10.73 -16.59
N GLN A 55 -15.30 10.89 -16.48
CA GLN A 55 -16.09 10.17 -15.49
C GLN A 55 -16.04 8.66 -15.70
N TYR A 56 -16.11 8.21 -16.94
CA TYR A 56 -15.99 6.79 -17.29
C TYR A 56 -14.62 6.24 -16.91
N LEU A 57 -13.54 6.89 -17.33
CA LEU A 57 -12.17 6.46 -16.98
C LEU A 57 -11.94 6.48 -15.47
N PHE A 58 -12.48 7.49 -14.78
CA PHE A 58 -12.36 7.58 -13.33
C PHE A 58 -13.12 6.45 -12.61
N SER A 59 -14.30 6.06 -13.10
CA SER A 59 -15.04 4.92 -12.54
C SER A 59 -14.29 3.59 -12.74
N VAL A 60 -13.77 3.36 -13.95
CA VAL A 60 -12.94 2.17 -14.25
C VAL A 60 -11.68 2.14 -13.40
N TYR A 61 -11.01 3.31 -13.25
CA TYR A 61 -9.85 3.41 -12.38
C TYR A 61 -10.18 3.06 -10.92
N LYS A 62 -11.29 3.59 -10.40
CA LYS A 62 -11.71 3.32 -9.02
C LYS A 62 -12.07 1.84 -8.77
N GLU A 63 -12.73 1.23 -9.75
CA GLU A 63 -13.05 -0.20 -9.71
C GLU A 63 -11.76 -1.05 -9.68
N LYS A 64 -10.82 -0.75 -10.58
CA LYS A 64 -9.53 -1.44 -10.64
C LYS A 64 -8.66 -1.19 -9.40
N GLU A 65 -8.65 0.02 -8.88
CA GLU A 65 -7.93 0.36 -7.65
C GLU A 65 -8.46 -0.46 -6.46
N THR A 66 -9.78 -0.61 -6.35
CA THR A 66 -10.40 -1.42 -5.29
C THR A 66 -10.02 -2.90 -5.44
N GLU A 67 -10.13 -3.46 -6.65
CA GLU A 67 -9.75 -4.84 -6.95
C GLU A 67 -8.28 -5.12 -6.59
N VAL A 68 -7.38 -4.23 -7.02
CA VAL A 68 -5.94 -4.33 -6.73
C VAL A 68 -5.66 -4.25 -5.22
N ARG A 69 -6.35 -3.36 -4.51
CA ARG A 69 -6.18 -3.21 -3.06
C ARG A 69 -6.67 -4.44 -2.29
N GLU A 70 -7.81 -5.01 -2.68
CA GLU A 70 -8.34 -6.24 -2.08
C GLU A 70 -7.41 -7.44 -2.33
N GLN A 71 -6.91 -7.62 -3.56
CA GLN A 71 -5.93 -8.66 -3.87
C GLN A 71 -4.62 -8.48 -3.09
N LEU A 72 -4.15 -7.24 -2.93
CA LEU A 72 -2.98 -6.95 -2.13
C LEU A 72 -3.22 -7.29 -0.66
N GLU A 73 -4.37 -6.91 -0.11
CA GLU A 73 -4.76 -7.22 1.27
C GLU A 73 -4.77 -8.73 1.52
N GLU A 74 -5.35 -9.52 0.61
CA GLU A 74 -5.35 -10.98 0.69
C GLU A 74 -3.93 -11.57 0.65
N ASN A 75 -3.09 -11.13 -0.29
CA ASN A 75 -1.72 -11.59 -0.40
C ASN A 75 -0.88 -11.23 0.84
N VAL A 76 -1.01 -10.01 1.33
CA VAL A 76 -0.31 -9.54 2.54
C VAL A 76 -0.76 -10.34 3.76
N ASN A 77 -2.06 -10.58 3.93
CA ASN A 77 -2.59 -11.38 5.04
C ASN A 77 -2.11 -12.83 4.99
N ALA A 78 -2.09 -13.45 3.82
CA ALA A 78 -1.60 -14.81 3.65
C ALA A 78 -0.14 -14.95 4.10
N ILE A 79 0.72 -14.03 3.67
CA ILE A 79 2.15 -14.02 4.03
C ILE A 79 2.33 -13.66 5.51
N PHE A 80 1.57 -12.68 6.02
CA PHE A 80 1.65 -12.28 7.42
C PHE A 80 1.29 -13.45 8.36
N LYS A 81 0.23 -14.20 8.06
CA LYS A 81 -0.19 -15.37 8.85
C LYS A 81 0.80 -16.54 8.81
N GLU A 82 1.56 -16.68 7.72
CA GLU A 82 2.69 -17.63 7.68
C GLU A 82 3.79 -17.25 8.68
N ILE A 83 4.11 -15.94 8.77
CA ILE A 83 5.23 -15.46 9.59
C ILE A 83 4.82 -15.25 11.05
N TYR A 84 3.60 -14.76 11.26
CA TYR A 84 3.10 -14.35 12.57
C TYR A 84 1.76 -14.99 12.90
N ASN A 85 1.81 -16.04 13.72
CA ASN A 85 0.66 -16.87 14.11
C ASN A 85 0.00 -16.38 15.40
N GLY A 86 -0.31 -15.10 15.53
CA GLY A 86 -0.77 -14.47 16.77
C GLY A 86 -2.25 -14.07 16.84
N GLY A 87 -3.12 -14.55 15.93
CA GLY A 87 -4.54 -14.17 15.94
C GLY A 87 -4.77 -12.72 15.49
N PHE A 88 -3.95 -12.23 14.58
CA PHE A 88 -4.06 -10.90 13.98
C PHE A 88 -4.22 -11.01 12.47
N SER A 89 -4.96 -10.06 11.91
CA SER A 89 -5.07 -9.82 10.47
C SER A 89 -4.69 -8.39 10.14
N LEU A 90 -4.39 -8.17 8.87
CA LEU A 90 -4.02 -6.86 8.33
C LEU A 90 -5.13 -6.35 7.43
N LYS A 91 -5.49 -5.08 7.56
CA LYS A 91 -6.44 -4.41 6.67
C LYS A 91 -5.79 -3.22 6.01
N LEU A 92 -6.04 -3.05 4.72
CA LEU A 92 -5.59 -1.92 3.93
C LEU A 92 -6.73 -0.91 3.77
N ASP A 93 -6.49 0.35 4.16
CA ASP A 93 -7.42 1.43 3.88
C ASP A 93 -7.32 1.91 2.41
N ASP A 94 -8.16 2.88 2.03
CA ASP A 94 -8.18 3.49 0.69
C ASP A 94 -6.92 4.28 0.32
N LYS A 95 -6.01 4.49 1.28
CA LYS A 95 -4.70 5.12 1.10
C LYS A 95 -3.54 4.13 1.24
N TYR A 96 -3.84 2.83 1.28
CA TYR A 96 -2.86 1.77 1.50
C TYR A 96 -2.15 1.81 2.86
N ASN A 97 -2.74 2.49 3.87
CA ASN A 97 -2.24 2.35 5.23
C ASN A 97 -2.65 1.00 5.79
N ILE A 98 -1.72 0.36 6.49
CA ILE A 98 -1.93 -0.96 7.08
C ILE A 98 -2.47 -0.77 8.51
N GLN A 99 -3.58 -1.42 8.80
CA GLN A 99 -4.17 -1.51 10.14
C GLN A 99 -4.10 -2.96 10.61
N ILE A 100 -3.63 -3.17 11.84
CA ILE A 100 -3.62 -4.48 12.47
C ILE A 100 -4.93 -4.66 13.23
N GLN A 101 -5.62 -5.76 12.95
CA GLN A 101 -6.88 -6.13 13.59
C GLN A 101 -6.71 -7.44 14.35
N VAL A 102 -7.45 -7.59 15.45
CA VAL A 102 -7.50 -8.84 16.22
C VAL A 102 -8.61 -9.70 15.62
N ASP A 103 -8.29 -10.95 15.22
CA ASP A 103 -9.19 -11.79 14.44
C ASP A 103 -10.53 -12.12 15.14
N ASP A 104 -10.59 -12.16 16.49
CA ASP A 104 -11.78 -12.56 17.26
C ASP A 104 -12.59 -11.37 17.84
N PHE A 105 -12.22 -10.12 17.51
CA PHE A 105 -12.89 -8.94 18.04
C PHE A 105 -13.43 -8.02 16.94
N GLU A 106 -14.62 -8.33 16.44
CA GLU A 106 -15.38 -7.40 15.60
C GLU A 106 -15.68 -6.10 16.38
N GLY A 107 -15.04 -5.02 16.01
CA GLY A 107 -15.32 -3.69 16.55
C GLY A 107 -14.23 -3.05 17.41
N TYR A 108 -13.12 -3.71 17.67
CA TYR A 108 -11.97 -3.08 18.31
C TYR A 108 -11.12 -2.34 17.26
N SER A 109 -11.42 -1.07 17.06
CA SER A 109 -10.63 -0.17 16.17
C SER A 109 -9.63 0.68 16.96
N GLY A 110 -9.11 0.15 18.07
CA GLY A 110 -8.04 0.81 18.82
C GLY A 110 -6.70 0.56 18.17
N ASP A 111 -5.80 1.56 18.24
CA ASP A 111 -4.40 1.35 17.89
C ASP A 111 -3.83 0.21 18.73
N VAL A 112 -3.59 -0.93 18.10
CA VAL A 112 -2.93 -2.05 18.77
C VAL A 112 -1.46 -1.68 18.92
N GLU A 113 -0.97 -1.54 20.14
CA GLU A 113 0.47 -1.39 20.37
C GLU A 113 1.19 -2.62 19.82
N THR A 114 1.96 -2.41 18.78
CA THR A 114 2.68 -3.48 18.10
C THR A 114 4.06 -3.69 18.68
N SER A 115 4.44 -4.94 18.90
CA SER A 115 5.82 -5.27 19.20
C SER A 115 6.72 -5.03 17.96
N THR A 116 8.01 -4.80 18.18
CA THR A 116 8.97 -4.63 17.09
C THR A 116 8.92 -5.79 16.10
N ALA A 117 8.78 -7.02 16.58
CA ALA A 117 8.66 -8.21 15.73
C ALA A 117 7.38 -8.20 14.87
N GLN A 118 6.26 -7.73 15.42
CA GLN A 118 5.02 -7.56 14.66
C GLN A 118 5.19 -6.53 13.55
N SER A 119 5.75 -5.36 13.88
CA SER A 119 5.97 -4.28 12.91
C SER A 119 6.86 -4.74 11.75
N ILE A 120 7.95 -5.46 12.03
CA ILE A 120 8.84 -6.00 11.00
C ILE A 120 8.12 -7.07 10.17
N SER A 121 7.30 -7.94 10.80
CA SER A 121 6.49 -8.94 10.09
C SER A 121 5.49 -8.31 9.14
N VAL A 122 4.84 -7.20 9.55
CA VAL A 122 3.91 -6.44 8.71
C VAL A 122 4.62 -5.82 7.50
N ILE A 123 5.76 -5.16 7.74
CA ILE A 123 6.54 -4.55 6.66
C ILE A 123 7.00 -5.62 5.66
N PHE A 124 7.52 -6.74 6.17
CA PHE A 124 7.95 -7.86 5.33
C PHE A 124 6.77 -8.42 4.51
N ALA A 125 5.64 -8.70 5.15
CA ALA A 125 4.46 -9.22 4.48
C ALA A 125 3.92 -8.28 3.40
N PHE A 126 3.97 -6.97 3.65
CA PHE A 126 3.54 -5.96 2.67
C PHE A 126 4.46 -5.94 1.44
N ILE A 127 5.77 -5.85 1.66
CA ILE A 127 6.75 -5.87 0.55
C ILE A 127 6.63 -7.17 -0.25
N ALA A 128 6.53 -8.30 0.45
CA ALA A 128 6.37 -9.60 -0.17
C ALA A 128 5.06 -9.71 -0.97
N GLY A 129 3.96 -9.19 -0.43
CA GLY A 129 2.66 -9.14 -1.11
C GLY A 129 2.69 -8.30 -2.38
N VAL A 130 3.33 -7.13 -2.35
CA VAL A 130 3.52 -6.27 -3.53
C VAL A 130 4.35 -6.98 -4.61
N ILE A 131 5.49 -7.59 -4.23
CA ILE A 131 6.35 -8.30 -5.18
C ILE A 131 5.61 -9.49 -5.80
N LYS A 132 4.89 -10.28 -4.97
CA LYS A 132 4.08 -11.40 -5.46
C LYS A 132 3.05 -10.94 -6.48
N MET A 133 2.29 -9.90 -6.16
CA MET A 133 1.26 -9.36 -7.04
C MET A 133 1.85 -8.79 -8.35
N ALA A 134 3.00 -8.11 -8.28
CA ALA A 134 3.70 -7.63 -9.46
C ALA A 134 4.13 -8.78 -10.39
N ARG A 135 4.55 -9.92 -9.82
CA ARG A 135 4.92 -11.12 -10.60
C ARG A 135 3.71 -11.81 -11.23
N GLU A 136 2.61 -11.93 -10.50
CA GLU A 136 1.37 -12.54 -11.00
C GLU A 136 0.78 -11.74 -12.16
N ASN A 137 0.79 -10.41 -12.09
CA ASN A 137 0.30 -9.54 -13.16
C ASN A 137 1.18 -9.53 -14.42
N ASN A 138 2.44 -9.98 -14.33
CA ASN A 138 3.34 -10.06 -15.49
C ASN A 138 3.13 -11.28 -16.37
N SER A 139 2.41 -12.27 -15.91
CA SER A 139 2.05 -13.44 -16.71
C SER A 139 1.03 -13.11 -17.81
N ASP A 140 0.47 -11.89 -17.80
CA ASP A 140 -0.43 -11.42 -18.85
C ASP A 140 0.39 -10.89 -20.04
N GLU A 141 0.39 -11.59 -21.19
CA GLU A 141 1.12 -11.24 -22.42
C GLU A 141 0.84 -9.82 -22.96
N ASN A 142 -0.19 -9.15 -22.44
CA ASN A 142 -0.58 -7.78 -22.76
C ASN A 142 -0.03 -6.71 -21.78
N SER A 143 0.73 -7.09 -20.78
CA SER A 143 1.35 -6.13 -19.88
C SER A 143 2.45 -5.35 -20.58
N MET A 144 2.25 -4.05 -20.80
CA MET A 144 3.29 -3.13 -21.29
C MET A 144 4.45 -2.93 -20.29
N LEU A 145 4.30 -3.44 -19.07
CA LEU A 145 5.30 -3.36 -18.01
C LEU A 145 6.00 -4.72 -17.90
N MET A 146 7.13 -4.87 -18.56
CA MET A 146 8.06 -5.93 -18.23
C MET A 146 8.59 -5.65 -16.83
N THR A 147 8.18 -6.41 -15.82
CA THR A 147 8.83 -6.33 -14.52
C THR A 147 10.12 -7.14 -14.61
N GLU A 148 11.22 -6.45 -14.54
CA GLU A 148 12.50 -7.06 -14.28
C GLU A 148 12.48 -7.70 -12.87
N ALA A 149 13.20 -8.82 -12.72
CA ALA A 149 13.37 -9.46 -11.43
C ALA A 149 14.26 -8.58 -10.54
N TYR A 150 13.64 -7.72 -9.70
CA TYR A 150 14.38 -6.89 -8.76
C TYR A 150 14.84 -7.70 -7.56
N PRO A 151 16.10 -7.53 -7.11
CA PRO A 151 16.56 -8.15 -5.88
C PRO A 151 15.87 -7.53 -4.66
N LEU A 152 15.48 -8.37 -3.71
CA LEU A 152 15.00 -7.92 -2.41
C LEU A 152 16.20 -7.68 -1.50
N VAL A 153 16.43 -6.43 -1.12
CA VAL A 153 17.51 -6.03 -0.22
C VAL A 153 16.95 -5.71 1.15
N MET A 154 17.49 -6.35 2.18
CA MET A 154 17.03 -6.20 3.57
C MET A 154 18.20 -5.93 4.52
N ASP A 155 18.03 -4.94 5.40
CA ASP A 155 18.98 -4.60 6.45
C ASP A 155 18.46 -5.07 7.79
N ALA A 156 19.23 -5.97 8.45
CA ALA A 156 18.96 -6.58 9.75
C ALA A 156 17.51 -7.10 9.94
N PRO A 157 16.86 -7.74 8.95
CA PRO A 157 15.45 -8.11 9.03
C PRO A 157 15.14 -9.17 10.07
N LEU A 158 16.14 -9.90 10.55
CA LEU A 158 15.98 -11.02 11.48
C LEU A 158 16.23 -10.64 12.94
N SER A 159 16.74 -9.45 13.20
CA SER A 159 17.24 -9.03 14.52
C SER A 159 16.17 -8.98 15.63
N ALA A 160 14.90 -8.88 15.28
CA ALA A 160 13.78 -8.83 16.23
C ALA A 160 13.01 -10.16 16.34
N PHE A 161 13.41 -11.17 15.59
CA PHE A 161 12.73 -12.45 15.55
C PHE A 161 13.37 -13.50 16.47
N ASP A 162 12.54 -14.35 17.04
CA ASP A 162 12.98 -15.59 17.67
C ASP A 162 13.38 -16.64 16.61
N LYS A 163 14.06 -17.70 17.04
CA LYS A 163 14.56 -18.75 16.15
C LYS A 163 13.48 -19.39 15.28
N THR A 164 12.27 -19.52 15.80
CA THR A 164 11.15 -20.12 15.06
C THR A 164 10.69 -19.21 13.94
N ARG A 165 10.57 -17.91 14.19
CA ARG A 165 10.19 -16.91 13.18
C ARG A 165 11.28 -16.70 12.14
N ILE A 166 12.56 -16.72 12.54
CA ILE A 166 13.68 -16.69 11.59
C ILE A 166 13.54 -17.82 10.57
N LYS A 167 13.26 -19.05 11.03
CA LYS A 167 13.01 -20.17 10.14
C LYS A 167 11.87 -19.90 9.16
N THR A 168 10.72 -19.44 9.65
CA THR A 168 9.55 -19.16 8.81
C THR A 168 9.83 -18.08 7.77
N VAL A 169 10.54 -17.01 8.16
CA VAL A 169 10.96 -15.94 7.23
C VAL A 169 11.91 -16.52 6.18
N CYS A 170 12.92 -17.29 6.58
CA CYS A 170 13.86 -17.93 5.66
C CYS A 170 13.17 -18.88 4.66
N ASP A 171 12.08 -19.53 5.05
CA ASP A 171 11.29 -20.40 4.18
C ASP A 171 10.36 -19.60 3.24
N ALA A 172 9.95 -18.39 3.64
CA ALA A 172 9.14 -17.51 2.82
C ALA A 172 9.94 -16.77 1.73
N LEU A 173 11.20 -16.40 2.00
CA LEU A 173 12.04 -15.59 1.11
C LEU A 173 12.11 -16.07 -0.34
N PRO A 174 12.32 -17.36 -0.64
CA PRO A 174 12.40 -17.84 -2.03
C PRO A 174 11.07 -17.74 -2.79
N LYS A 175 9.96 -17.66 -2.07
CA LYS A 175 8.62 -17.48 -2.66
C LYS A 175 8.39 -16.02 -3.09
N VAL A 176 9.08 -15.09 -2.44
CA VAL A 176 8.91 -13.65 -2.60
C VAL A 176 9.78 -13.11 -3.73
N ALA A 177 11.07 -13.42 -3.76
CA ALA A 177 12.01 -12.88 -4.73
C ALA A 177 12.99 -13.94 -5.24
N GLU A 178 13.43 -13.79 -6.49
CA GLU A 178 14.41 -14.68 -7.11
C GLU A 178 15.82 -14.47 -6.57
N GLN A 179 16.12 -13.24 -6.20
CA GLN A 179 17.37 -12.86 -5.55
C GLN A 179 17.10 -12.08 -4.28
N VAL A 180 17.74 -12.50 -3.19
CA VAL A 180 17.62 -11.85 -1.89
C VAL A 180 19.01 -11.51 -1.37
N ILE A 181 19.22 -10.27 -0.95
CA ILE A 181 20.44 -9.78 -0.33
C ILE A 181 20.09 -9.37 1.11
N ILE A 182 20.72 -10.01 2.08
CA ILE A 182 20.44 -9.77 3.49
C ILE A 182 21.71 -9.31 4.21
N PHE A 183 21.64 -8.16 4.84
CA PHE A 183 22.66 -7.71 5.79
C PHE A 183 22.23 -8.16 7.18
N ILE A 184 23.03 -8.97 7.84
CA ILE A 184 22.71 -9.58 9.15
C ILE A 184 23.93 -9.55 10.06
N LYS A 185 23.69 -9.60 11.38
CA LYS A 185 24.74 -9.79 12.37
C LYS A 185 25.20 -11.25 12.36
N ASP A 186 26.43 -11.49 12.77
CA ASP A 186 27.02 -12.86 12.83
C ASP A 186 26.14 -13.84 13.60
N THR A 187 25.61 -13.42 14.74
CA THR A 187 24.75 -14.26 15.60
C THR A 187 23.44 -14.70 14.92
N ASP A 188 22.84 -13.81 14.15
CA ASP A 188 21.58 -14.09 13.41
C ASP A 188 21.91 -14.82 12.10
N GLY A 189 23.11 -14.60 11.57
CA GLY A 189 23.65 -15.21 10.37
C GLY A 189 23.76 -16.72 10.48
N GLU A 190 24.28 -17.24 11.59
CA GLU A 190 24.39 -18.68 11.82
C GLU A 190 23.03 -19.38 11.75
N ILE A 191 22.01 -18.79 12.41
CA ILE A 191 20.66 -19.33 12.42
C ILE A 191 20.00 -19.24 11.02
N ALA A 192 20.22 -18.14 10.32
CA ALA A 192 19.71 -17.96 8.95
C ALA A 192 20.34 -19.00 8.01
N GLU A 193 21.64 -19.24 8.10
CA GLU A 193 22.35 -20.23 7.31
C GLU A 193 21.85 -21.65 7.55
N GLU A 194 21.65 -22.04 8.80
CA GLU A 194 21.11 -23.35 9.15
C GLU A 194 19.75 -23.59 8.49
N ASN A 195 18.92 -22.54 8.41
CA ASN A 195 17.58 -22.64 7.82
C ASN A 195 17.56 -22.49 6.29
N MET A 196 18.47 -21.71 5.71
CA MET A 196 18.56 -21.53 4.26
C MET A 196 19.34 -22.65 3.56
N GLY A 197 20.37 -23.20 4.21
CA GLY A 197 21.17 -24.32 3.69
C GLY A 197 21.72 -24.05 2.29
N SER A 198 21.43 -24.93 1.33
CA SER A 198 21.89 -24.84 -0.05
C SER A 198 21.32 -23.67 -0.84
N ARG A 199 20.37 -22.92 -0.29
CA ARG A 199 19.80 -21.71 -0.94
C ARG A 199 20.70 -20.47 -0.80
N VAL A 200 21.74 -20.54 0.06
CA VAL A 200 22.76 -19.49 0.17
C VAL A 200 23.73 -19.60 -0.99
N GLY A 201 23.69 -18.62 -1.90
CA GLY A 201 24.59 -18.61 -3.07
C GLY A 201 25.99 -18.11 -2.74
N ILE A 202 26.11 -16.96 -2.11
CA ILE A 202 27.38 -16.30 -1.78
C ILE A 202 27.27 -15.66 -0.40
N ARG A 203 28.40 -15.63 0.31
CA ARG A 203 28.55 -14.95 1.59
C ARG A 203 29.66 -13.93 1.53
N TYR A 204 29.41 -12.82 2.15
CA TYR A 204 30.41 -11.78 2.38
C TYR A 204 30.43 -11.39 3.83
N MET A 205 31.59 -11.02 4.32
CA MET A 205 31.78 -10.50 5.67
C MET A 205 32.42 -9.12 5.59
N PHE A 206 31.93 -8.18 6.38
CA PHE A 206 32.56 -6.88 6.58
C PHE A 206 33.67 -7.05 7.62
N ASP A 207 34.92 -7.00 7.18
CA ASP A 207 36.08 -7.04 8.05
C ASP A 207 36.58 -5.60 8.30
N LYS A 208 36.37 -5.14 9.54
CA LYS A 208 36.78 -3.79 9.95
C LYS A 208 38.27 -3.77 10.26
N LYS A 209 39.10 -3.18 9.38
CA LYS A 209 40.54 -3.04 9.56
C LYS A 209 40.89 -1.94 10.56
N ASN A 210 40.20 -0.81 10.51
CA ASN A 210 40.37 0.33 11.41
C ASN A 210 39.08 1.20 11.43
N GLU A 211 39.13 2.38 12.04
CA GLU A 211 37.96 3.28 12.15
C GLU A 211 37.48 3.84 10.82
N PHE A 212 38.30 3.82 9.79
CA PHE A 212 38.02 4.45 8.49
C PHE A 212 37.97 3.44 7.34
N GLU A 213 38.34 2.18 7.58
CA GLU A 213 38.50 1.18 6.54
C GLU A 213 37.81 -0.13 6.91
N THR A 214 36.89 -0.55 6.04
CA THR A 214 36.21 -1.83 6.13
C THR A 214 36.37 -2.55 4.80
N GLU A 215 36.78 -3.78 4.81
CA GLU A 215 36.96 -4.62 3.64
C GLU A 215 35.82 -5.65 3.54
N LEU A 216 35.37 -5.90 2.32
CA LEU A 216 34.38 -6.93 2.04
C LEU A 216 35.11 -8.22 1.65
N VAL A 217 35.04 -9.23 2.50
CA VAL A 217 35.71 -10.51 2.29
C VAL A 217 34.69 -11.59 1.95
N GLY A 218 34.90 -12.32 0.85
CA GLY A 218 34.12 -13.51 0.51
C GLY A 218 34.45 -14.67 1.45
N ARG A 219 33.43 -15.42 1.86
CA ARG A 219 33.56 -16.55 2.77
C ARG A 219 33.07 -17.85 2.14
#